data_a646cb592d44acc9ea0d8cb3cba94aca
#
_entry.id   a646cb592d44acc9ea0d8cb3cba94aca
#
_cell.length_a   1.000
_cell.length_b   1.000
_cell.length_c   1.000
_cell.angle_alpha   90.00
_cell.angle_beta   90.00
_cell.angle_gamma   90.00
#
_symmetry.space_group_name_H-M   'P 1'
#
loop_
_entity.id
_entity.type
_entity.pdbx_description
1 polymer ?
#
loop_
_entity_poly.entity_id
_entity_poly.type
_entity_poly.pdbx_seq_one_letter_code
_entity_poly.pdbx_strand_id
1 'polypeptide(L)'
;MDRYPSDSIVFSSHGYDLHIDNELVAEAFSALPQMEQSILILHCTLDLADGEIGNLVGMSRSAVQRHRTKALLELREALSVLMPKGG
;
A
#
# COMPACT_ATOMS: atom_id res chain seq x y z
N MET A 1 15.99 -23.58 4.96
CA MET A 1 15.97 -22.94 4.82
C MET A 1 15.21 -22.26 4.62
N ASP A 2 14.95 -21.79 4.79
CA ASP A 2 14.25 -21.03 4.66
C ASP A 2 14.08 -20.42 3.78
N ARG A 3 13.53 -20.06 3.51
CA ARG A 3 13.40 -19.47 2.78
C ARG A 3 12.54 -18.66 2.73
N TYR A 4 12.67 -17.54 2.76
CA TYR A 4 11.80 -16.62 2.50
C TYR A 4 11.69 -16.47 1.11
N PRO A 5 10.61 -16.14 0.58
CA PRO A 5 10.47 -15.81 -0.76
C PRO A 5 11.34 -14.68 -0.99
N SER A 6 12.31 -14.84 -1.67
CA SER A 6 13.21 -13.78 -1.91
C SER A 6 12.59 -12.69 -2.69
N ASP A 7 11.38 -12.86 -3.22
CA ASP A 7 10.76 -11.81 -3.96
C ASP A 7 9.96 -10.88 -3.10
N SER A 8 9.86 -11.16 -1.85
CA SER A 8 9.04 -10.33 -0.98
C SER A 8 9.76 -9.05 -0.67
N ILE A 9 9.11 -7.93 -0.86
CA ILE A 9 9.64 -6.61 -0.55
C ILE A 9 8.83 -6.06 0.61
N VAL A 10 9.53 -5.50 1.59
CA VAL A 10 8.89 -5.04 2.81
C VAL A 10 8.89 -3.53 2.86
N PHE A 11 7.73 -2.95 3.10
CA PHE A 11 7.59 -1.52 3.31
C PHE A 11 7.13 -1.32 4.75
N SER A 12 7.72 -0.36 5.44
CA SER A 12 7.44 -0.16 6.86
C SER A 12 7.03 1.26 7.15
N SER A 13 6.12 1.41 8.09
CA SER A 13 5.70 2.72 8.55
C SER A 13 5.12 2.57 9.95
N HIS A 14 5.45 3.49 10.84
CA HIS A 14 4.90 3.53 12.20
C HIS A 14 5.09 2.20 12.94
N GLY A 15 6.18 1.50 12.64
CA GLY A 15 6.45 0.24 13.32
C GLY A 15 5.77 -0.98 12.74
N TYR A 16 5.06 -0.81 11.62
CA TYR A 16 4.34 -1.92 11.00
C TYR A 16 4.91 -2.21 9.62
N ASP A 17 4.94 -3.47 9.24
CA ASP A 17 5.53 -3.91 7.99
C ASP A 17 4.47 -4.43 7.06
N LEU A 18 4.56 -4.05 5.79
CA LEU A 18 3.70 -4.58 4.75
C LEU A 18 4.58 -5.33 3.76
N HIS A 19 4.24 -6.60 3.54
CA HIS A 19 5.01 -7.45 2.64
C HIS A 19 4.31 -7.54 1.30
N ILE A 20 5.03 -7.22 0.24
CA ILE A 20 4.48 -7.28 -1.11
C ILE A 20 5.38 -8.22 -1.90
N ASP A 21 4.81 -9.32 -2.39
CA ASP A 21 5.61 -10.31 -3.09
C ASP A 21 5.41 -10.27 -4.59
N ASN A 22 4.76 -9.24 -5.11
CA ASN A 22 4.63 -9.03 -6.54
C ASN A 22 5.49 -7.83 -6.92
N GLU A 23 6.44 -8.03 -7.82
CA GLU A 23 7.38 -6.99 -8.17
C GLU A 23 6.75 -5.76 -8.77
N LEU A 24 5.78 -5.93 -9.65
CA LEU A 24 5.15 -4.76 -10.27
C LEU A 24 4.32 -3.98 -9.28
N VAL A 25 3.66 -4.67 -8.37
CA VAL A 25 2.90 -3.99 -7.33
C VAL A 25 3.87 -3.29 -6.38
N ALA A 26 4.99 -3.93 -6.05
CA ALA A 26 5.96 -3.29 -5.17
C ALA A 26 6.56 -2.05 -5.82
N GLU A 27 6.80 -2.09 -7.12
CA GLU A 27 7.29 -0.91 -7.82
C GLU A 27 6.24 0.20 -7.79
N ALA A 28 4.99 -0.13 -8.06
CA ALA A 28 3.94 0.87 -8.02
C ALA A 28 3.80 1.46 -6.62
N PHE A 29 3.90 0.61 -5.60
CA PHE A 29 3.82 1.08 -4.22
C PHE A 29 4.99 2.01 -3.90
N SER A 30 6.20 1.65 -4.33
CA SER A 30 7.36 2.48 -4.02
C SER A 30 7.32 3.81 -4.75
N ALA A 31 6.57 3.90 -5.83
CA ALA A 31 6.41 5.16 -6.56
C ALA A 31 5.38 6.07 -5.91
N LEU A 32 4.60 5.57 -4.97
CA LEU A 32 3.62 6.42 -4.30
C LEU A 32 4.31 7.41 -3.38
N PRO A 33 3.73 8.59 -3.17
CA PRO A 33 4.25 9.49 -2.17
C PRO A 33 4.32 8.80 -0.82
N GLN A 34 5.30 9.20 -0.02
CA GLN A 34 5.50 8.53 1.26
C GLN A 34 4.25 8.57 2.13
N MET A 35 3.52 9.67 2.08
CA MET A 35 2.29 9.77 2.86
C MET A 35 1.30 8.68 2.46
N GLU A 36 1.17 8.42 1.17
CA GLU A 36 0.23 7.40 0.71
C GLU A 36 0.72 6.02 1.06
N GLN A 37 2.04 5.80 1.04
CA GLN A 37 2.57 4.53 1.48
C GLN A 37 2.22 4.28 2.95
N SER A 38 2.38 5.30 3.79
CA SER A 38 2.06 5.16 5.21
C SER A 38 0.58 4.85 5.41
N ILE A 39 -0.28 5.54 4.68
CA ILE A 39 -1.71 5.31 4.79
C ILE A 39 -2.06 3.87 4.43
N LEU A 40 -1.48 3.36 3.35
CA LEU A 40 -1.78 2.00 2.93
C LEU A 40 -1.19 0.97 3.90
N ILE A 41 -0.01 1.22 4.44
CA ILE A 41 0.56 0.29 5.40
C ILE A 41 -0.34 0.19 6.62
N LEU A 42 -0.80 1.33 7.14
CA LEU A 42 -1.66 1.31 8.32
C LEU A 42 -3.01 0.69 8.00
N HIS A 43 -3.53 0.97 6.82
CA HIS A 43 -4.82 0.42 6.43
C HIS A 43 -4.73 -1.10 6.26
N CYS A 44 -3.68 -1.60 5.62
CA CYS A 44 -3.59 -3.01 5.30
C CYS A 44 -3.14 -3.86 6.49
N THR A 45 -2.28 -3.31 7.35
CA THR A 45 -1.75 -4.12 8.44
C THR A 45 -2.61 -4.07 9.70
N LEU A 46 -3.24 -2.92 9.97
CA LEU A 46 -4.03 -2.76 11.18
C LEU A 46 -5.51 -2.61 10.91
N ASP A 47 -5.89 -2.50 9.64
CA ASP A 47 -7.30 -2.36 9.28
C ASP A 47 -7.94 -1.15 9.99
N LEU A 48 -7.19 -0.06 10.08
CA LEU A 48 -7.69 1.12 10.74
C LEU A 48 -8.64 1.90 9.85
N ALA A 49 -9.58 2.56 10.46
CA ALA A 49 -10.48 3.45 9.74
C ALA A 49 -9.72 4.70 9.32
N ASP A 50 -10.25 5.39 8.31
CA ASP A 50 -9.59 6.57 7.76
C ASP A 50 -9.37 7.65 8.81
N GLY A 51 -10.32 7.82 9.73
CA GLY A 51 -10.16 8.80 10.78
C GLY A 51 -9.04 8.45 11.74
N GLU A 52 -8.86 7.17 12.02
CA GLU A 52 -7.78 6.74 12.89
C GLU A 52 -6.44 6.91 12.22
N ILE A 53 -6.37 6.58 10.93
CA ILE A 53 -5.14 6.80 10.18
C ILE A 53 -4.81 8.29 10.17
N GLY A 54 -5.83 9.12 9.96
CA GLY A 54 -5.63 10.56 9.95
C GLY A 54 -5.02 11.07 11.24
N ASN A 55 -5.44 10.52 12.37
CA ASN A 55 -4.85 10.92 13.64
C ASN A 55 -3.36 10.56 13.71
N LEU A 56 -2.98 9.44 13.12
CA LEU A 56 -1.59 9.03 13.17
C LEU A 56 -0.72 9.79 12.18
N VAL A 57 -1.24 10.14 11.02
CA VAL A 57 -0.43 10.81 10.01
C VAL A 57 -0.66 12.31 9.95
N GLY A 58 -1.55 12.84 10.79
CA GLY A 58 -1.77 14.28 10.83
C GLY A 58 -2.64 14.81 9.71
N MET A 59 -3.63 14.05 9.28
CA MET A 59 -4.50 14.45 8.18
C MET A 59 -5.94 14.28 8.56
N SER A 60 -6.82 14.98 7.85
CA SER A 60 -8.25 14.80 8.08
C SER A 60 -8.70 13.47 7.50
N ARG A 61 -9.84 12.98 7.96
CA ARG A 61 -10.39 11.74 7.46
C ARG A 61 -10.64 11.82 5.96
N SER A 62 -11.15 12.94 5.47
CA SER A 62 -11.43 13.10 4.05
C SER A 62 -10.15 13.04 3.23
N ALA A 63 -9.07 13.64 3.72
CA ALA A 63 -7.81 13.61 3.01
C ALA A 63 -7.25 12.20 2.97
N VAL A 64 -7.34 11.47 4.07
CA VAL A 64 -6.89 10.09 4.10
C VAL A 64 -7.67 9.26 3.08
N GLN A 65 -8.98 9.45 3.03
CA GLN A 65 -9.80 8.69 2.11
C GLN A 65 -9.41 8.97 0.66
N ARG A 66 -9.16 10.24 0.33
CA ARG A 66 -8.78 10.57 -1.04
C ARG A 66 -7.43 9.94 -1.41
N HIS A 67 -6.46 10.03 -0.51
CA HIS A 67 -5.15 9.46 -0.78
C HIS A 67 -5.21 7.94 -0.85
N ARG A 68 -5.98 7.33 0.03
CA ARG A 68 -6.10 5.87 0.03
C ARG A 68 -6.75 5.39 -1.27
N THR A 69 -7.83 6.04 -1.68
CA THR A 69 -8.53 5.66 -2.89
C THR A 69 -7.64 5.82 -4.11
N LYS A 70 -6.89 6.93 -4.18
CA LYS A 70 -6.01 7.16 -5.29
C LYS A 70 -4.90 6.13 -5.34
N ALA A 71 -4.30 5.84 -4.19
CA ALA A 71 -3.20 4.91 -4.13
C ALA A 71 -3.65 3.49 -4.49
N LEU A 72 -4.81 3.08 -4.01
CA LEU A 72 -5.32 1.76 -4.33
C LEU A 72 -5.64 1.64 -5.82
N LEU A 73 -6.10 2.71 -6.42
CA LEU A 73 -6.36 2.69 -7.84
C LEU A 73 -5.08 2.49 -8.63
N GLU A 74 -4.01 3.15 -8.22
CA GLU A 74 -2.74 3.00 -8.92
C GLU A 74 -2.19 1.59 -8.76
N LEU A 75 -2.34 1.00 -7.59
CA LEU A 75 -1.91 -0.38 -7.41
C LEU A 75 -2.75 -1.35 -8.23
N ARG A 76 -4.03 -1.06 -8.33
CA ARG A 76 -4.90 -1.91 -9.11
C ARG A 76 -4.53 -1.83 -10.58
N GLU A 77 -4.13 -0.67 -11.07
CA GLU A 77 -3.70 -0.53 -12.45
C GLU A 77 -2.43 -1.34 -12.69
N ALA A 78 -1.53 -1.38 -11.73
CA ALA A 78 -0.34 -2.20 -11.86
C ALA A 78 -0.71 -3.68 -11.97
N LEU A 79 -1.69 -4.10 -11.18
CA LEU A 79 -2.14 -5.49 -11.28
C LEU A 79 -2.81 -5.78 -12.61
N SER A 80 -3.49 -4.80 -13.18
CA SER A 80 -4.12 -4.99 -14.48
C SER A 80 -3.09 -5.28 -15.56
N VAL A 81 -1.93 -4.70 -15.46
CA VAL A 81 -0.89 -4.97 -16.42
C VAL A 81 -0.46 -6.43 -16.34
N LEU A 82 -0.48 -6.98 -15.13
CA LEU A 82 -0.08 -8.36 -14.97
C LEU A 82 -1.14 -9.32 -15.44
N MET A 83 -2.41 -8.94 -15.34
CA MET A 83 -3.47 -9.83 -15.66
C MET A 83 -4.13 -9.38 -16.92
N PRO A 84 -3.70 -9.87 -18.02
CA PRO A 84 -4.25 -9.45 -19.28
C PRO A 84 -5.68 -9.84 -19.30
N LYS A 85 -6.48 -8.97 -19.78
CA LYS A 85 -7.70 -9.12 -19.71
C LYS A 85 -8.12 -9.91 -20.71
N GLY A 86 -8.69 -10.15 -21.17
CA GLY A 86 -9.02 -10.83 -22.12
C GLY A 86 -9.03 -12.02 -22.06
N GLY A 87 -8.72 -12.17 -21.58
CA GLY A 87 -8.60 -13.46 -21.59
C GLY A 87 -9.40 -13.98 -21.68
#